data_4152933e63074bf46d9debce4931e069
#
_entry.id   4152933e63074bf46d9debce4931e069
#
_cell.length_a   1.000
_cell.length_b   1.000
_cell.length_c   1.000
_cell.angle_alpha   90.00
_cell.angle_beta   90.00
_cell.angle_gamma   90.00
#
_symmetry.space_group_name_H-M   'P 1'
#
loop_
_entity.id
_entity.type
_entity.pdbx_description
1 polymer ?
#
loop_
_entity_poly.entity_id
_entity_poly.type
_entity_poly.pdbx_seq_one_letter_code
_entity_poly.pdbx_strand_id
1 'polypeptide(L)'
;TKTILAEAGVLVGPYLVVRDHEWRQDKNGVLKAASRLQYPLFVKPARGGSSIGISRVTSPEGLEAAIETARDHDSKVLIEQGIHGREIECSVLDGRHGAAPRASLPGEIVVHDPDGFYDFEAKYLSGEQKASVQSRAELDDATRIRVQNVAIKAFRVLGCEGLARIDTFVTPDGAVYVNEPNTMPGFTRSSGFPLMWQASGMTYAQIVSELIELALERPLGLR
;
A
#
# COMPACT_ATOMS: atom_id res chain seq x y z
N THR A 1 -3.05 2.99 10.79
CA THR A 1 -3.46 2.08 9.70
C THR A 1 -3.23 0.63 10.11
N LYS A 2 -1.99 0.11 10.17
CA LYS A 2 -1.70 -1.33 10.41
C LYS A 2 -2.32 -1.90 11.69
N THR A 3 -2.30 -1.17 12.81
CA THR A 3 -2.93 -1.58 14.07
C THR A 3 -4.43 -1.81 13.91
N ILE A 4 -5.14 -0.89 13.24
CA ILE A 4 -6.58 -0.98 12.99
C ILE A 4 -6.90 -2.18 12.09
N LEU A 5 -6.11 -2.38 11.03
CA LEU A 5 -6.26 -3.51 10.11
C LEU A 5 -6.05 -4.85 10.83
N ALA A 6 -4.99 -4.96 11.62
CA ALA A 6 -4.68 -6.18 12.38
C ALA A 6 -5.78 -6.52 13.41
N GLU A 7 -6.29 -5.52 14.14
CA GLU A 7 -7.39 -5.67 15.09
C GLU A 7 -8.67 -6.17 14.41
N ALA A 8 -8.90 -5.75 13.18
CA ALA A 8 -10.01 -6.22 12.36
C ALA A 8 -9.75 -7.60 11.70
N GLY A 9 -8.62 -8.25 11.98
CA GLY A 9 -8.25 -9.54 11.38
C GLY A 9 -7.90 -9.45 9.89
N VAL A 10 -7.33 -8.31 9.45
CA VAL A 10 -6.69 -8.15 8.14
C VAL A 10 -5.19 -8.38 8.33
N LEU A 11 -4.60 -9.25 7.52
CA LEU A 11 -3.17 -9.53 7.61
C LEU A 11 -2.35 -8.30 7.21
N VAL A 12 -1.38 -7.95 8.03
CA VAL A 12 -0.35 -6.95 7.78
C VAL A 12 1.02 -7.54 8.09
N GLY A 13 2.05 -7.12 7.37
CA GLY A 13 3.41 -7.59 7.64
C GLY A 13 3.87 -7.21 9.05
N PRO A 14 4.77 -7.99 9.67
CA PRO A 14 5.39 -7.64 10.94
C PRO A 14 6.09 -6.28 10.84
N TYR A 15 5.94 -5.45 11.86
CA TYR A 15 6.50 -4.11 11.86
C TYR A 15 6.84 -3.60 13.26
N LEU A 16 7.73 -2.63 13.31
CA LEU A 16 8.05 -1.82 14.50
C LEU A 16 7.81 -0.34 14.17
N VAL A 17 7.20 0.37 15.10
CA VAL A 17 7.09 1.85 15.05
C VAL A 17 8.20 2.44 15.89
N VAL A 18 8.93 3.40 15.32
CA VAL A 18 9.98 4.17 16.01
C VAL A 18 9.60 5.65 15.97
N ARG A 19 9.50 6.27 17.13
CA ARG A 19 9.31 7.72 17.24
C ARG A 19 10.64 8.41 17.48
N ASP A 20 10.76 9.66 17.03
CA ASP A 20 11.99 10.44 17.13
C ASP A 20 12.54 10.50 18.57
N HIS A 21 11.66 10.70 19.57
CA HIS A 21 12.08 10.73 20.97
C HIS A 21 12.56 9.38 21.49
N GLU A 22 11.94 8.26 21.09
CA GLU A 22 12.34 6.90 21.45
C GLU A 22 13.74 6.59 20.91
N TRP A 23 13.97 6.95 19.65
CA TRP A 23 15.26 6.78 18.99
C TRP A 23 16.38 7.60 19.65
N ARG A 24 16.09 8.86 20.01
CA ARG A 24 17.07 9.72 20.69
C ARG A 24 17.39 9.27 22.11
N GLN A 25 16.42 8.69 22.81
CA GLN A 25 16.60 8.20 24.17
C GLN A 25 17.35 6.88 24.24
N ASP A 26 17.00 5.91 23.40
CA ASP A 26 17.52 4.53 23.45
C ASP A 26 17.63 3.88 22.06
N LYS A 27 18.64 4.31 21.31
CA LYS A 27 18.96 3.68 20.01
C LYS A 27 19.17 2.17 20.12
N ASN A 28 19.90 1.73 21.15
CA ASN A 28 20.20 0.31 21.33
C ASN A 28 18.95 -0.53 21.61
N GLY A 29 18.02 -0.01 22.40
CA GLY A 29 16.74 -0.64 22.64
C GLY A 29 15.89 -0.77 21.39
N VAL A 30 15.88 0.27 20.54
CA VAL A 30 15.18 0.23 19.24
C VAL A 30 15.82 -0.80 18.31
N LEU A 31 17.15 -0.82 18.16
CA LEU A 31 17.86 -1.80 17.34
C LEU A 31 17.62 -3.24 17.83
N LYS A 32 17.64 -3.44 19.15
CA LYS A 32 17.29 -4.73 19.78
C LYS A 32 15.82 -5.12 19.54
N ALA A 33 14.89 -4.17 19.55
CA ALA A 33 13.49 -4.46 19.23
C ALA A 33 13.33 -4.85 17.74
N ALA A 34 14.03 -4.16 16.85
CA ALA A 34 14.02 -4.43 15.41
C ALA A 34 14.65 -5.80 15.06
N SER A 35 15.57 -6.33 15.87
CA SER A 35 16.17 -7.66 15.63
C SER A 35 15.21 -8.83 15.75
N ARG A 36 13.97 -8.59 16.19
CA ARG A 36 12.86 -9.59 16.17
C ARG A 36 12.23 -9.75 14.78
N LEU A 37 12.49 -8.81 13.88
CA LEU A 37 12.03 -8.85 12.50
C LEU A 37 13.05 -9.57 11.62
N GLN A 38 12.58 -10.22 10.57
CA GLN A 38 13.44 -10.94 9.63
C GLN A 38 13.82 -10.06 8.45
N TYR A 39 15.10 -10.09 8.06
CA TYR A 39 15.58 -9.38 6.89
C TYR A 39 15.08 -10.01 5.57
N PRO A 40 14.91 -9.24 4.48
CA PRO A 40 15.18 -7.80 4.41
C PRO A 40 14.14 -6.98 5.19
N LEU A 41 14.59 -5.84 5.74
CA LEU A 41 13.71 -4.85 6.36
C LEU A 41 13.51 -3.67 5.42
N PHE A 42 12.32 -3.06 5.46
CA PHE A 42 12.01 -1.80 4.81
C PHE A 42 11.81 -0.74 5.88
N VAL A 43 12.70 0.25 5.87
CA VAL A 43 12.64 1.38 6.81
C VAL A 43 12.08 2.57 6.06
N LYS A 44 10.99 3.15 6.56
CA LYS A 44 10.26 4.20 5.84
C LYS A 44 9.67 5.27 6.78
N PRO A 45 9.55 6.53 6.33
CA PRO A 45 8.77 7.52 7.05
C PRO A 45 7.30 7.08 7.10
N ALA A 46 6.61 7.34 8.22
CA ALA A 46 5.22 6.90 8.40
C ALA A 46 4.23 7.68 7.55
N ARG A 47 4.59 8.89 7.15
CA ARG A 47 3.82 9.80 6.29
C ARG A 47 4.73 10.23 5.13
N GLY A 48 4.72 9.47 4.08
CA GLY A 48 5.47 9.75 2.87
C GLY A 48 4.80 9.03 1.70
N GLY A 49 4.83 9.63 0.54
CA GLY A 49 4.37 9.02 -0.70
C GLY A 49 5.54 8.71 -1.62
N SER A 50 5.27 8.02 -2.73
CA SER A 50 6.22 7.80 -3.82
C SER A 50 7.57 7.19 -3.40
N SER A 51 7.60 6.40 -2.35
CA SER A 51 8.79 5.74 -1.80
C SER A 51 9.91 6.69 -1.33
N ILE A 52 9.63 7.98 -1.09
CA ILE A 52 10.64 8.94 -0.61
C ILE A 52 11.07 8.56 0.81
N GLY A 53 12.39 8.49 1.04
CA GLY A 53 12.96 8.16 2.34
C GLY A 53 12.83 6.68 2.73
N ILE A 54 12.47 5.80 1.80
CA ILE A 54 12.43 4.34 2.04
C ILE A 54 13.82 3.75 1.75
N SER A 55 14.28 2.89 2.67
CA SER A 55 15.51 2.12 2.52
C SER A 55 15.23 0.64 2.69
N ARG A 56 15.77 -0.19 1.79
CA ARG A 56 15.83 -1.65 1.95
C ARG A 56 17.12 -2.01 2.68
N VAL A 57 16.99 -2.70 3.78
CA VAL A 57 18.09 -3.12 4.64
C VAL A 57 18.19 -4.64 4.64
N THR A 58 19.33 -5.19 4.30
CA THR A 58 19.54 -6.64 4.18
C THR A 58 20.31 -7.23 5.35
N SER A 59 20.91 -6.38 6.20
CA SER A 59 21.67 -6.80 7.37
C SER A 59 21.60 -5.76 8.49
N PRO A 60 21.94 -6.12 9.74
CA PRO A 60 21.86 -5.21 10.89
C PRO A 60 22.69 -3.93 10.74
N GLU A 61 23.81 -3.98 10.03
CA GLU A 61 24.78 -2.89 9.91
C GLU A 61 24.20 -1.67 9.20
N GLY A 62 23.25 -1.87 8.28
CA GLY A 62 22.59 -0.79 7.53
C GLY A 62 21.41 -0.16 8.26
N LEU A 63 20.93 -0.76 9.37
CA LEU A 63 19.65 -0.39 9.96
C LEU A 63 19.66 1.01 10.58
N GLU A 64 20.73 1.39 11.30
CA GLU A 64 20.85 2.71 11.91
C GLU A 64 20.83 3.82 10.87
N ALA A 65 21.61 3.69 9.80
CA ALA A 65 21.63 4.67 8.70
C ALA A 65 20.27 4.80 8.01
N ALA A 66 19.58 3.69 7.79
CA ALA A 66 18.23 3.69 7.21
C ALA A 66 17.20 4.39 8.09
N ILE A 67 17.29 4.23 9.42
CA ILE A 67 16.41 4.92 10.37
C ILE A 67 16.68 6.43 10.32
N GLU A 68 17.95 6.87 10.32
CA GLU A 68 18.28 8.30 10.22
C GLU A 68 17.76 8.89 8.90
N THR A 69 17.96 8.22 7.76
CA THR A 69 17.40 8.66 6.47
C THR A 69 15.88 8.84 6.53
N ALA A 70 15.15 7.89 7.09
CA ALA A 70 13.70 7.99 7.20
C ALA A 70 13.26 9.12 8.17
N ARG A 71 14.05 9.39 9.23
CA ARG A 71 13.80 10.47 10.20
C ARG A 71 13.97 11.87 9.62
N ASP A 72 14.77 12.03 8.58
CA ASP A 72 14.90 13.30 7.85
C ASP A 72 13.57 13.71 7.18
N HIS A 73 12.69 12.74 6.95
CA HIS A 73 11.39 12.96 6.29
C HIS A 73 10.20 12.93 7.25
N ASP A 74 10.25 12.17 8.35
CA ASP A 74 9.17 12.10 9.34
C ASP A 74 9.71 11.75 10.73
N SER A 75 9.19 12.42 11.76
CA SER A 75 9.47 12.11 13.18
C SER A 75 8.98 10.74 13.63
N LYS A 76 8.23 10.03 12.80
CA LYS A 76 7.76 8.67 13.02
C LYS A 76 8.19 7.78 11.86
N VAL A 77 8.95 6.74 12.19
CA VAL A 77 9.49 5.78 11.25
C VAL A 77 8.83 4.42 11.43
N LEU A 78 8.60 3.71 10.35
CA LEU A 78 8.20 2.31 10.33
C LEU A 78 9.38 1.45 9.88
N ILE A 79 9.64 0.38 10.61
CA ILE A 79 10.55 -0.70 10.22
C ILE A 79 9.67 -1.91 9.94
N GLU A 80 9.62 -2.36 8.70
CA GLU A 80 8.74 -3.44 8.26
C GLU A 80 9.56 -4.62 7.75
N GLN A 81 9.17 -5.82 8.14
CA GLN A 81 9.71 -7.04 7.54
C GLN A 81 9.26 -7.15 6.09
N GLY A 82 10.17 -7.44 5.18
CA GLY A 82 9.84 -7.70 3.79
C GLY A 82 8.93 -8.93 3.65
N ILE A 83 7.93 -8.82 2.78
CA ILE A 83 7.04 -9.92 2.45
C ILE A 83 7.42 -10.44 1.07
N HIS A 84 7.75 -11.73 1.01
CA HIS A 84 7.99 -12.38 -0.28
C HIS A 84 6.65 -12.72 -0.93
N GLY A 85 6.30 -11.99 -1.99
CA GLY A 85 5.03 -12.14 -2.69
C GLY A 85 4.92 -11.24 -3.90
N ARG A 86 3.84 -11.41 -4.65
CA ARG A 86 3.46 -10.54 -5.78
C ARG A 86 2.82 -9.27 -5.24
N GLU A 87 3.19 -8.12 -5.78
CA GLU A 87 2.59 -6.83 -5.42
C GLU A 87 1.30 -6.63 -6.23
N ILE A 88 0.17 -6.77 -5.56
CA ILE A 88 -1.16 -6.73 -6.16
C ILE A 88 -1.91 -5.51 -5.63
N GLU A 89 -2.34 -4.65 -6.55
CA GLU A 89 -3.16 -3.48 -6.25
C GLU A 89 -4.64 -3.77 -6.53
N CYS A 90 -5.54 -3.24 -5.71
CA CYS A 90 -6.98 -3.34 -5.92
C CYS A 90 -7.66 -2.00 -5.69
N SER A 91 -8.35 -1.49 -6.71
CA SER A 91 -9.12 -0.24 -6.61
C SER A 91 -10.49 -0.49 -6.02
N VAL A 92 -10.87 0.33 -5.04
CA VAL A 92 -12.19 0.27 -4.38
C VAL A 92 -12.93 1.58 -4.63
N LEU A 93 -14.18 1.47 -5.02
CA LEU A 93 -15.17 2.55 -5.06
C LEU A 93 -16.23 2.30 -3.99
N ASP A 94 -16.63 3.36 -3.32
CA ASP A 94 -17.74 3.30 -2.35
C ASP A 94 -19.04 2.90 -3.02
N GLY A 95 -20.03 2.51 -2.22
CA GLY A 95 -21.37 2.19 -2.67
C GLY A 95 -22.32 3.40 -2.58
N ARG A 96 -23.08 3.67 -3.64
CA ARG A 96 -24.09 4.71 -3.63
C ARG A 96 -25.29 4.29 -2.79
N HIS A 97 -25.96 5.27 -2.18
CA HIS A 97 -27.21 5.08 -1.39
C HIS A 97 -27.06 4.02 -0.28
N GLY A 98 -25.88 3.94 0.34
CA GLY A 98 -25.60 2.96 1.40
C GLY A 98 -25.35 1.54 0.91
N ALA A 99 -25.16 1.34 -0.40
CA ALA A 99 -24.74 0.06 -0.93
C ALA A 99 -23.33 -0.32 -0.47
N ALA A 100 -22.95 -1.57 -0.65
CA ALA A 100 -21.61 -2.03 -0.31
C ALA A 100 -20.56 -1.45 -1.28
N PRO A 101 -19.34 -1.11 -0.79
CA PRO A 101 -18.21 -0.81 -1.66
C PRO A 101 -17.92 -1.92 -2.64
N ARG A 102 -17.42 -1.55 -3.81
CA ARG A 102 -17.09 -2.46 -4.91
C ARG A 102 -15.59 -2.43 -5.18
N ALA A 103 -15.02 -3.59 -5.48
CA ALA A 103 -13.62 -3.72 -5.87
C ALA A 103 -13.48 -3.98 -7.38
N SER A 104 -12.47 -3.39 -8.00
CA SER A 104 -12.09 -3.67 -9.38
C SER A 104 -11.50 -5.08 -9.54
N LEU A 105 -11.24 -5.50 -10.76
CA LEU A 105 -10.23 -6.53 -11.00
C LEU A 105 -8.90 -6.01 -10.44
N PRO A 106 -8.12 -6.86 -9.74
CA PRO A 106 -6.80 -6.48 -9.24
C PRO A 106 -5.80 -6.27 -10.38
N GLY A 107 -4.93 -5.29 -10.22
CA GLY A 107 -3.74 -5.10 -11.04
C GLY A 107 -2.48 -5.63 -10.35
N GLU A 108 -1.37 -5.64 -11.06
CA GLU A 108 -0.08 -6.09 -10.53
C GLU A 108 1.02 -5.10 -10.89
N ILE A 109 1.90 -4.84 -9.93
CA ILE A 109 3.17 -4.16 -10.15
C ILE A 109 4.21 -5.23 -10.43
N VAL A 110 4.69 -5.31 -11.68
CA VAL A 110 5.76 -6.22 -12.07
C VAL A 110 7.07 -5.46 -12.06
N VAL A 111 7.94 -5.79 -11.11
CA VAL A 111 9.28 -5.22 -11.02
C VAL A 111 10.22 -6.04 -11.90
N HIS A 112 10.92 -5.35 -12.80
CA HIS A 112 11.88 -5.96 -13.73
C HIS A 112 13.33 -5.87 -13.23
N ASP A 113 13.53 -5.26 -12.05
CA ASP A 113 14.86 -5.14 -11.44
C ASP A 113 15.25 -6.45 -10.75
N PRO A 114 16.48 -6.97 -10.98
CA PRO A 114 16.99 -8.15 -10.29
C PRO A 114 17.00 -8.05 -8.76
N ASP A 115 17.14 -6.84 -8.22
CA ASP A 115 17.13 -6.58 -6.78
C ASP A 115 15.71 -6.50 -6.19
N GLY A 116 14.68 -6.51 -7.04
CA GLY A 116 13.28 -6.61 -6.64
C GLY A 116 12.76 -5.45 -5.81
N PHE A 117 13.38 -4.28 -5.89
CA PHE A 117 12.95 -3.09 -5.16
C PHE A 117 12.55 -1.95 -6.10
N TYR A 118 11.30 -1.53 -5.98
CA TYR A 118 10.70 -0.46 -6.77
C TYR A 118 10.69 0.84 -5.96
N ASP A 119 11.81 1.57 -5.97
CA ASP A 119 11.99 2.83 -5.26
C ASP A 119 11.52 4.05 -6.06
N PHE A 120 11.73 5.26 -5.49
CA PHE A 120 11.37 6.52 -6.12
C PHE A 120 12.15 6.76 -7.43
N GLU A 121 13.42 6.39 -7.48
CA GLU A 121 14.24 6.55 -8.68
C GLU A 121 13.76 5.64 -9.80
N ALA A 122 13.39 4.40 -9.45
CA ALA A 122 12.79 3.45 -10.37
C ALA A 122 11.40 3.93 -10.88
N LYS A 123 10.64 4.64 -10.03
CA LYS A 123 9.30 5.15 -10.37
C LYS A 123 9.32 6.36 -11.30
N TYR A 124 10.28 7.27 -11.14
CA TYR A 124 10.18 8.60 -11.74
C TYR A 124 11.44 9.12 -12.45
N LEU A 125 12.63 8.60 -12.16
CA LEU A 125 13.89 9.18 -12.63
C LEU A 125 14.68 8.29 -13.61
N SER A 126 14.53 6.98 -13.56
CA SER A 126 15.19 6.08 -14.49
C SER A 126 14.42 6.04 -15.80
N GLY A 127 15.08 6.43 -16.90
CA GLY A 127 14.51 6.32 -18.26
C GLY A 127 14.29 4.87 -18.72
N GLU A 128 14.68 3.87 -17.92
CA GLU A 128 14.36 2.45 -18.12
C GLU A 128 13.13 2.10 -17.31
N GLN A 129 12.17 1.43 -17.93
CA GLN A 129 10.98 0.92 -17.22
C GLN A 129 11.39 -0.23 -16.29
N LYS A 130 11.84 0.10 -15.08
CA LYS A 130 12.19 -0.88 -14.04
C LYS A 130 10.98 -1.60 -13.45
N ALA A 131 9.78 -1.10 -13.70
CA ALA A 131 8.53 -1.79 -13.38
C ALA A 131 7.42 -1.44 -14.35
N SER A 132 6.46 -2.34 -14.50
CA SER A 132 5.25 -2.15 -15.30
C SER A 132 4.00 -2.37 -14.45
N VAL A 133 2.96 -1.56 -14.73
CA VAL A 133 1.63 -1.73 -14.12
C VAL A 133 0.78 -2.55 -15.06
N GLN A 134 0.44 -3.76 -14.68
CA GLN A 134 -0.56 -4.57 -15.35
C GLN A 134 -1.94 -4.26 -14.75
N SER A 135 -2.85 -3.75 -15.57
CA SER A 135 -4.20 -3.38 -15.12
C SER A 135 -5.08 -4.56 -14.71
N ARG A 136 -4.63 -5.78 -15.02
CA ARG A 136 -5.26 -7.04 -14.64
C ARG A 136 -4.17 -8.05 -14.28
N ALA A 137 -4.09 -8.40 -13.01
CA ALA A 137 -3.20 -9.45 -12.53
C ALA A 137 -3.68 -10.84 -12.97
N GLU A 138 -2.75 -11.69 -13.37
CA GLU A 138 -3.04 -13.11 -13.61
C GLU A 138 -3.12 -13.86 -12.28
N LEU A 139 -4.33 -14.00 -11.76
CA LEU A 139 -4.66 -14.70 -10.52
C LEU A 139 -5.73 -15.76 -10.80
N ASP A 140 -5.67 -16.87 -10.08
CA ASP A 140 -6.81 -17.78 -10.00
C ASP A 140 -8.02 -17.10 -9.35
N ASP A 141 -9.22 -17.62 -9.60
CA ASP A 141 -10.47 -17.01 -9.14
C ASP A 141 -10.55 -16.90 -7.61
N ALA A 142 -10.05 -17.89 -6.88
CA ALA A 142 -10.10 -17.89 -5.41
C ALA A 142 -9.19 -16.80 -4.85
N THR A 143 -7.98 -16.66 -5.37
CA THR A 143 -7.02 -15.61 -4.98
C THR A 143 -7.54 -14.23 -5.36
N ARG A 144 -8.07 -14.06 -6.58
CA ARG A 144 -8.69 -12.81 -7.02
C ARG A 144 -9.81 -12.36 -6.08
N ILE A 145 -10.74 -13.24 -5.76
CA ILE A 145 -11.85 -12.95 -4.83
C ILE A 145 -11.32 -12.62 -3.44
N ARG A 146 -10.30 -13.31 -2.97
CA ARG A 146 -9.66 -13.04 -1.67
C ARG A 146 -9.07 -11.63 -1.63
N VAL A 147 -8.31 -11.22 -2.66
CA VAL A 147 -7.75 -9.85 -2.77
C VAL A 147 -8.86 -8.81 -2.74
N GLN A 148 -9.92 -8.99 -3.54
CA GLN A 148 -11.07 -8.07 -3.57
C GLN A 148 -11.75 -7.95 -2.21
N ASN A 149 -11.98 -9.07 -1.53
CA ASN A 149 -12.61 -9.09 -0.20
C ASN A 149 -11.73 -8.40 0.86
N VAL A 150 -10.40 -8.63 0.82
CA VAL A 150 -9.45 -7.96 1.71
C VAL A 150 -9.43 -6.47 1.44
N ALA A 151 -9.43 -6.05 0.18
CA ALA A 151 -9.46 -4.63 -0.20
C ALA A 151 -10.74 -3.93 0.29
N ILE A 152 -11.91 -4.52 0.08
CA ILE A 152 -13.20 -3.99 0.59
C ILE A 152 -13.19 -3.93 2.12
N LYS A 153 -12.68 -4.98 2.78
CA LYS A 153 -12.59 -5.01 4.24
C LYS A 153 -11.68 -3.91 4.76
N ALA A 154 -10.49 -3.74 4.16
CA ALA A 154 -9.55 -2.68 4.52
C ALA A 154 -10.16 -1.28 4.31
N PHE A 155 -10.82 -1.05 3.18
CA PHE A 155 -11.53 0.20 2.87
C PHE A 155 -12.53 0.57 3.97
N ARG A 156 -13.40 -0.38 4.37
CA ARG A 156 -14.42 -0.18 5.40
C ARG A 156 -13.83 0.07 6.78
N VAL A 157 -12.89 -0.77 7.19
CA VAL A 157 -12.29 -0.74 8.53
C VAL A 157 -11.50 0.54 8.77
N LEU A 158 -10.89 1.08 7.72
CA LEU A 158 -10.16 2.35 7.78
C LEU A 158 -11.06 3.58 7.63
N GLY A 159 -12.36 3.40 7.42
CA GLY A 159 -13.29 4.50 7.23
C GLY A 159 -13.03 5.29 5.95
N CYS A 160 -12.55 4.62 4.90
CA CYS A 160 -12.38 5.26 3.60
C CYS A 160 -13.74 5.59 2.99
N GLU A 161 -13.81 6.70 2.26
CA GLU A 161 -15.00 7.17 1.57
C GLU A 161 -14.66 7.53 0.13
N GLY A 162 -15.59 7.31 -0.78
CA GLY A 162 -15.48 7.62 -2.21
C GLY A 162 -14.59 6.62 -2.93
N LEU A 163 -13.28 6.68 -2.71
CA LEU A 163 -12.32 5.79 -3.38
C LEU A 163 -11.09 5.48 -2.51
N ALA A 164 -10.47 4.35 -2.76
CA ALA A 164 -9.11 4.05 -2.34
C ALA A 164 -8.50 2.97 -3.25
N ARG A 165 -7.17 2.98 -3.42
CA ARG A 165 -6.41 1.84 -3.91
C ARG A 165 -5.78 1.15 -2.71
N ILE A 166 -6.01 -0.14 -2.60
CA ILE A 166 -5.44 -0.97 -1.54
C ILE A 166 -4.32 -1.79 -2.16
N ASP A 167 -3.11 -1.55 -1.69
CA ASP A 167 -1.90 -2.21 -2.16
C ASP A 167 -1.62 -3.39 -1.22
N THR A 168 -1.41 -4.56 -1.83
CA THR A 168 -1.27 -5.83 -1.09
C THR A 168 -0.08 -6.63 -1.61
N PHE A 169 0.42 -7.54 -0.77
CA PHE A 169 1.31 -8.62 -1.18
C PHE A 169 0.55 -9.95 -1.11
N VAL A 170 0.59 -10.69 -2.22
CA VAL A 170 0.06 -12.05 -2.30
C VAL A 170 1.22 -13.03 -2.27
N THR A 171 1.31 -13.81 -1.19
CA THR A 171 2.38 -14.79 -0.98
C THR A 171 2.14 -16.07 -1.78
N PRO A 172 3.16 -16.92 -2.02
CA PRO A 172 3.02 -18.17 -2.79
C PRO A 172 1.98 -19.14 -2.21
N ASP A 173 1.72 -19.12 -0.90
CA ASP A 173 0.67 -19.89 -0.22
C ASP A 173 -0.71 -19.24 -0.31
N GLY A 174 -0.82 -18.10 -1.00
CA GLY A 174 -2.06 -17.38 -1.27
C GLY A 174 -2.56 -16.50 -0.11
N ALA A 175 -1.73 -16.25 0.92
CA ALA A 175 -2.08 -15.25 1.93
C ALA A 175 -1.99 -13.83 1.33
N VAL A 176 -2.92 -12.94 1.75
CA VAL A 176 -3.01 -11.56 1.27
C VAL A 176 -2.72 -10.61 2.41
N TYR A 177 -1.59 -9.93 2.34
CA TYR A 177 -1.16 -8.92 3.32
C TYR A 177 -1.41 -7.51 2.78
N VAL A 178 -2.11 -6.68 3.54
CA VAL A 178 -2.25 -5.26 3.18
C VAL A 178 -0.95 -4.52 3.50
N ASN A 179 -0.39 -3.89 2.48
CA ASN A 179 0.74 -2.98 2.61
C ASN A 179 0.26 -1.61 3.05
N GLU A 180 -0.51 -0.93 2.18
CA GLU A 180 -1.03 0.40 2.47
C GLU A 180 -2.32 0.71 1.70
N PRO A 181 -3.18 1.61 2.22
CA PRO A 181 -4.26 2.24 1.49
C PRO A 181 -3.79 3.56 0.88
N ASN A 182 -4.13 3.81 -0.37
CA ASN A 182 -3.95 5.07 -1.09
C ASN A 182 -5.31 5.73 -1.29
N THR A 183 -5.66 6.70 -0.45
CA THR A 183 -6.94 7.41 -0.50
C THR A 183 -6.96 8.56 -1.52
N MET A 184 -5.82 8.90 -2.11
CA MET A 184 -5.68 9.78 -3.26
C MET A 184 -4.73 9.16 -4.30
N PRO A 185 -5.14 8.04 -4.93
CA PRO A 185 -4.30 7.38 -5.93
C PRO A 185 -4.14 8.25 -7.16
N GLY A 186 -3.06 8.01 -7.94
CA GLY A 186 -2.91 8.65 -9.24
C GLY A 186 -4.16 8.45 -10.10
N PHE A 187 -4.59 9.52 -10.78
CA PHE A 187 -5.88 9.54 -11.50
C PHE A 187 -5.75 10.06 -12.94
N THR A 188 -4.58 9.90 -13.55
CA THR A 188 -4.44 10.10 -15.00
C THR A 188 -5.01 8.90 -15.77
N ARG A 189 -5.22 9.05 -17.07
CA ARG A 189 -5.70 7.93 -17.91
C ARG A 189 -4.80 6.70 -17.89
N SER A 190 -3.51 6.87 -17.56
CA SER A 190 -2.50 5.81 -17.44
C SER A 190 -2.24 5.36 -16.00
N SER A 191 -2.93 5.92 -15.01
CA SER A 191 -2.76 5.55 -13.61
C SER A 191 -3.45 4.22 -13.28
N GLY A 192 -2.88 3.44 -12.35
CA GLY A 192 -3.37 2.11 -11.98
C GLY A 192 -4.84 2.10 -11.56
N PHE A 193 -5.27 3.09 -10.73
CA PHE A 193 -6.66 3.14 -10.26
C PHE A 193 -7.69 3.13 -11.40
N PRO A 194 -7.69 4.08 -12.35
CA PRO A 194 -8.66 4.03 -13.45
C PRO A 194 -8.42 2.87 -14.41
N LEU A 195 -7.18 2.42 -14.63
CA LEU A 195 -6.90 1.28 -15.51
C LEU A 195 -7.53 -0.02 -14.99
N MET A 196 -7.47 -0.29 -13.68
CA MET A 196 -8.11 -1.46 -13.07
C MET A 196 -9.63 -1.41 -13.21
N TRP A 197 -10.26 -0.23 -13.06
CA TRP A 197 -11.68 -0.08 -13.30
C TRP A 197 -12.06 -0.22 -14.77
N GLN A 198 -11.21 0.25 -15.70
CA GLN A 198 -11.43 0.02 -17.13
C GLN A 198 -11.33 -1.47 -17.48
N ALA A 199 -10.34 -2.19 -16.92
CA ALA A 199 -10.25 -3.64 -17.05
C ALA A 199 -11.48 -4.36 -16.44
N SER A 200 -12.18 -3.72 -15.51
CA SER A 200 -13.43 -4.20 -14.90
C SER A 200 -14.69 -3.79 -15.66
N GLY A 201 -14.55 -3.14 -16.84
CA GLY A 201 -15.68 -2.79 -17.71
C GLY A 201 -16.23 -1.38 -17.56
N MET A 202 -15.63 -0.51 -16.72
CA MET A 202 -16.04 0.90 -16.62
C MET A 202 -15.18 1.78 -17.53
N THR A 203 -15.78 2.68 -18.27
CA THR A 203 -15.03 3.72 -18.98
C THR A 203 -14.48 4.76 -18.00
N TYR A 204 -13.42 5.48 -18.39
CA TYR A 204 -12.87 6.56 -17.57
C TYR A 204 -13.92 7.62 -17.21
N ALA A 205 -14.80 7.98 -18.15
CA ALA A 205 -15.90 8.92 -17.92
C ALA A 205 -16.90 8.40 -16.86
N GLN A 206 -17.22 7.11 -16.90
CA GLN A 206 -18.11 6.49 -15.90
C GLN A 206 -17.48 6.49 -14.51
N ILE A 207 -16.16 6.24 -14.41
CA ILE A 207 -15.44 6.32 -13.11
C ILE A 207 -15.52 7.73 -12.53
N VAL A 208 -15.28 8.75 -13.37
CA VAL A 208 -15.38 10.16 -12.94
C VAL A 208 -16.80 10.52 -12.52
N SER A 209 -17.82 10.13 -13.31
CA SER A 209 -19.23 10.37 -12.97
C SER A 209 -19.60 9.71 -11.64
N GLU A 210 -19.19 8.46 -11.43
CA GLU A 210 -19.45 7.73 -10.17
C GLU A 210 -18.87 8.46 -8.95
N LEU A 211 -17.62 8.99 -9.07
CA LEU A 211 -17.01 9.75 -7.99
C LEU A 211 -17.70 11.07 -7.71
N ILE A 212 -18.21 11.75 -8.74
CA ILE A 212 -19.00 12.98 -8.58
C ILE A 212 -20.30 12.67 -7.85
N GLU A 213 -21.00 11.62 -8.26
CA GLU A 213 -22.27 11.20 -7.62
C GLU A 213 -22.05 10.79 -6.16
N LEU A 214 -20.98 10.03 -5.85
CA LEU A 214 -20.61 9.69 -4.47
C LEU A 214 -20.33 10.95 -3.64
N ALA A 215 -19.68 11.95 -4.22
CA ALA A 215 -19.40 13.21 -3.54
C ALA A 215 -20.68 14.03 -3.27
N LEU A 216 -21.63 14.01 -4.20
CA LEU A 216 -22.94 14.69 -4.05
C LEU A 216 -23.84 14.00 -3.01
N GLU A 217 -23.75 12.69 -2.88
CA GLU A 217 -24.48 11.91 -1.87
C GLU A 217 -23.90 12.06 -0.46
N ARG A 218 -22.68 12.57 -0.35
CA ARG A 218 -22.01 12.68 0.94
C ARG A 218 -22.74 13.69 1.83
N PRO A 219 -23.18 13.29 3.04
CA PRO A 219 -23.89 14.21 3.92
C PRO A 219 -22.96 15.37 4.32
N LEU A 220 -23.47 16.59 4.23
CA LEU A 220 -22.82 17.80 4.75
C LEU A 220 -22.95 17.78 6.30
N GLY A 221 -22.38 16.75 6.92
CA GLY A 221 -22.41 16.60 8.37
C GLY A 221 -21.47 17.56 9.08
N LEU A 222 -21.65 17.70 10.38
CA LEU A 222 -20.70 18.38 11.27
C LEU A 222 -19.35 17.67 11.18
N ARG A 223 -18.33 18.37 10.73
CA ARG A 223 -16.93 17.97 10.74
C ARG A 223 -16.17 18.78 11.77
#